data_372a6ff911765d0015b03e7b96bcb049
#
_entry.id   372a6ff911765d0015b03e7b96bcb049
#
_cell.length_a   1.000
_cell.length_b   1.000
_cell.length_c   1.000
_cell.angle_alpha   90.00
_cell.angle_beta   90.00
_cell.angle_gamma   90.00
#
_symmetry.space_group_name_H-M   'P 1'
#
loop_
_entity.id
_entity.type
_entity.pdbx_description
1 polymer ?
#
loop_
_entity_poly.entity_id
_entity_poly.type
_entity_poly.pdbx_seq_one_letter_code
_entity_poly.pdbx_strand_id
1 'polypeptide(L)'
;MDVNNVIDVMNNFKGDGVMPVGVDTAIKALRPGARWEITVAGGEYIFHKWWDPNGLKPPTKIDIDTELEYQTKLQKYYQYAYSRCAEYPDGFEQLDMLWHAIDDGQELQNSQWFKAIKEVKEKFPKPEGPPPVKE
;
A
#
# COMPACT_ATOMS: atom_id res chain seq x y z
N MET A 1 -4.71 -9.16 -4.39
CA MET A 1 -3.67 -8.71 -3.43
C MET A 1 -3.62 -9.72 -2.32
N ASP A 2 -2.50 -10.38 -2.14
CA ASP A 2 -2.30 -11.33 -1.06
C ASP A 2 -2.36 -10.60 0.28
N VAL A 3 -2.97 -11.20 1.30
CA VAL A 3 -3.08 -10.60 2.65
C VAL A 3 -1.71 -10.28 3.23
N ASN A 4 -0.68 -11.05 2.86
CA ASN A 4 0.69 -10.79 3.25
C ASN A 4 1.25 -9.47 2.69
N ASN A 5 0.79 -9.07 1.51
CA ASN A 5 1.17 -7.81 0.88
C ASN A 5 0.59 -6.58 1.59
N VAL A 6 -0.59 -6.71 2.18
CA VAL A 6 -1.20 -5.64 2.97
C VAL A 6 -0.44 -5.43 4.28
N ILE A 7 -0.02 -6.52 4.92
CA ILE A 7 0.77 -6.48 6.16
C ILE A 7 2.16 -5.89 5.90
N ASP A 8 2.81 -6.27 4.80
CA ASP A 8 4.12 -5.71 4.41
C ASP A 8 4.02 -4.21 4.09
N VAL A 9 2.96 -3.81 3.43
CA VAL A 9 2.65 -2.40 3.18
C VAL A 9 2.44 -1.66 4.51
N MET A 10 1.67 -2.22 5.44
CA MET A 10 1.41 -1.61 6.75
C MET A 10 2.68 -1.54 7.62
N ASN A 11 3.54 -2.54 7.57
CA ASN A 11 4.77 -2.58 8.36
C ASN A 11 5.86 -1.62 7.84
N ASN A 12 5.87 -1.35 6.55
CA ASN A 12 6.83 -0.43 5.91
C ASN A 12 6.29 1.00 5.77
N PHE A 13 5.05 1.23 6.15
CA PHE A 13 4.36 2.48 5.90
C PHE A 13 4.48 3.44 7.09
N LYS A 14 5.48 4.31 7.04
CA LYS A 14 5.55 5.57 7.78
C LYS A 14 5.53 6.72 6.78
N GLY A 15 4.53 6.74 5.93
CA GLY A 15 4.47 7.71 4.84
C GLY A 15 3.39 8.77 5.06
N ASP A 16 3.16 9.51 4.03
CA ASP A 16 2.20 10.61 3.92
C ASP A 16 0.72 10.16 3.79
N GLY A 17 0.44 8.87 3.96
CA GLY A 17 -0.91 8.32 3.78
C GLY A 17 -1.29 8.04 2.33
N VAL A 18 -0.30 7.92 1.44
CA VAL A 18 -0.53 7.66 0.00
C VAL A 18 0.15 6.37 -0.44
N MET A 19 -0.59 5.52 -1.15
CA MET A 19 0.00 4.34 -1.79
C MET A 19 0.99 4.78 -2.88
N PRO A 20 2.26 4.33 -2.84
CA PRO A 20 3.23 4.71 -3.85
C PRO A 20 2.89 4.07 -5.21
N VAL A 21 2.81 4.91 -6.25
CA VAL A 21 2.68 4.50 -7.65
C VAL A 21 3.67 5.30 -8.48
N GLY A 22 4.47 4.61 -9.26
CA GLY A 22 5.48 5.25 -10.11
C GLY A 22 6.17 4.23 -11.01
N VAL A 23 7.08 4.71 -11.84
CA VAL A 23 7.85 3.86 -12.76
C VAL A 23 8.59 2.75 -12.03
N ASP A 24 9.20 3.05 -10.88
CA ASP A 24 9.91 2.07 -10.07
C ASP A 24 8.99 0.96 -9.55
N THR A 25 7.80 1.31 -9.07
CA THR A 25 6.83 0.33 -8.59
C THR A 25 6.30 -0.53 -9.73
N ALA A 26 6.13 0.04 -10.91
CA ALA A 26 5.72 -0.70 -12.11
C ALA A 26 6.80 -1.69 -12.55
N ILE A 27 8.07 -1.26 -12.63
CA ILE A 27 9.18 -2.15 -13.00
C ILE A 27 9.36 -3.28 -11.99
N LYS A 28 9.28 -2.99 -10.69
CA LYS A 28 9.35 -4.02 -9.63
C LYS A 28 8.26 -5.07 -9.76
N ALA A 29 7.03 -4.66 -10.13
CA ALA A 29 5.92 -5.58 -10.34
C ALA A 29 6.12 -6.45 -11.58
N LEU A 30 6.64 -5.88 -12.68
CA LEU A 30 6.85 -6.58 -13.95
C LEU A 30 8.10 -7.47 -13.95
N ARG A 31 9.13 -7.10 -13.22
CA ARG A 31 10.44 -7.78 -13.14
C ARG A 31 10.93 -7.85 -11.68
N PRO A 32 10.31 -8.71 -10.86
CA PRO A 32 10.72 -8.86 -9.45
C PRO A 32 12.21 -9.21 -9.34
N GLY A 33 12.91 -8.50 -8.47
CA GLY A 33 14.34 -8.72 -8.22
C GLY A 33 15.30 -8.06 -9.21
N ALA A 34 14.80 -7.45 -10.29
CA ALA A 34 15.64 -6.72 -11.25
C ALA A 34 16.29 -5.48 -10.62
N ARG A 35 17.41 -5.07 -11.22
CA ARG A 35 18.14 -3.85 -10.88
C ARG A 35 18.32 -3.01 -12.14
N TRP A 36 18.17 -1.72 -12.01
CA TRP A 36 18.21 -0.80 -13.16
C TRP A 36 18.68 0.60 -12.80
N GLU A 37 19.14 1.29 -13.82
CA GLU A 37 19.24 2.75 -13.85
C GLU A 37 18.41 3.22 -15.04
N ILE A 38 17.52 4.19 -14.81
CA ILE A 38 16.58 4.66 -15.81
C ILE A 38 16.49 6.19 -15.82
N THR A 39 16.29 6.75 -17.01
CA THR A 39 15.87 8.13 -17.18
C THR A 39 14.44 8.12 -17.75
N VAL A 40 13.58 8.92 -17.16
CA VAL A 40 12.22 9.16 -17.65
C VAL A 40 12.15 10.58 -18.18
N ALA A 41 11.97 10.72 -19.49
CA ALA A 41 11.92 12.00 -20.16
C ALA A 41 10.99 11.97 -21.37
N GLY A 42 10.14 12.99 -21.52
CA GLY A 42 9.25 13.10 -22.66
C GLY A 42 8.31 11.91 -22.86
N GLY A 43 7.92 11.24 -21.79
CA GLY A 43 7.08 10.03 -21.86
C GLY A 43 7.85 8.76 -22.26
N GLU A 44 9.17 8.83 -22.39
CA GLU A 44 10.03 7.71 -22.74
C GLU A 44 10.76 7.19 -21.50
N TYR A 45 11.01 5.87 -21.49
CA TYR A 45 11.76 5.16 -20.45
C TYR A 45 13.09 4.70 -21.04
N ILE A 46 14.20 5.28 -20.60
CA ILE A 46 15.53 5.00 -21.13
C ILE A 46 16.33 4.23 -20.07
N PHE A 47 16.53 2.93 -20.27
CA PHE A 47 17.33 2.09 -19.39
C PHE A 47 18.82 2.27 -19.72
N HIS A 48 19.60 2.75 -18.76
CA HIS A 48 21.05 2.89 -18.87
C HIS A 48 21.78 1.64 -18.39
N LYS A 49 21.25 1.00 -17.34
CA LYS A 49 21.71 -0.29 -16.82
C LYS A 49 20.53 -1.18 -16.55
N TRP A 50 20.70 -2.46 -16.83
CA TRP A 50 19.71 -3.49 -16.59
C TRP A 50 20.34 -4.80 -16.18
N TRP A 51 19.80 -5.39 -15.15
CA TRP A 51 20.08 -6.76 -14.72
C TRP A 51 18.82 -7.39 -14.18
N ASP A 52 18.54 -8.62 -14.56
CA ASP A 52 17.38 -9.39 -14.09
C ASP A 52 17.85 -10.78 -13.64
N PRO A 53 17.42 -11.28 -12.45
CA PRO A 53 17.87 -12.57 -11.93
C PRO A 53 17.43 -13.76 -12.80
N ASN A 54 16.39 -13.59 -13.62
CA ASN A 54 15.87 -14.61 -14.54
C ASN A 54 16.31 -14.36 -16.01
N GLY A 55 17.18 -13.40 -16.24
CA GLY A 55 17.69 -13.05 -17.58
C GLY A 55 16.66 -12.40 -18.50
N LEU A 56 15.57 -11.87 -17.97
CA LEU A 56 14.54 -11.21 -18.76
C LEU A 56 15.00 -9.81 -19.19
N LYS A 57 14.54 -9.41 -20.37
CA LYS A 57 14.77 -8.05 -20.89
C LYS A 57 14.01 -7.00 -20.09
N PRO A 58 14.44 -5.72 -20.15
CA PRO A 58 13.64 -4.63 -19.60
C PRO A 58 12.21 -4.66 -20.13
N PRO A 59 11.22 -4.29 -19.31
CA PRO A 59 9.85 -4.16 -19.78
C PRO A 59 9.75 -3.05 -20.84
N THR A 60 8.84 -3.24 -21.79
CA THR A 60 8.58 -2.23 -22.82
C THR A 60 7.84 -1.04 -22.25
N LYS A 61 7.80 0.07 -23.00
CA LYS A 61 6.99 1.24 -22.64
C LYS A 61 5.53 0.88 -22.42
N ILE A 62 4.96 0.05 -23.31
CA ILE A 62 3.57 -0.40 -23.20
C ILE A 62 3.36 -1.20 -21.92
N ASP A 63 4.28 -2.09 -21.57
CA ASP A 63 4.20 -2.87 -20.34
C ASP A 63 4.19 -1.96 -19.10
N ILE A 64 5.08 -0.98 -19.06
CA ILE A 64 5.20 -0.04 -17.94
C ILE A 64 3.94 0.84 -17.85
N ASP A 65 3.50 1.41 -18.94
CA ASP A 65 2.32 2.29 -18.98
C ASP A 65 1.04 1.53 -18.57
N THR A 66 0.89 0.28 -19.04
CA THR A 66 -0.24 -0.58 -18.65
C THR A 66 -0.21 -0.93 -17.17
N GLU A 67 0.96 -1.25 -16.63
CA GLU A 67 1.13 -1.53 -15.21
C GLU A 67 0.86 -0.29 -14.34
N LEU A 68 1.32 0.88 -14.76
CA LEU A 68 1.03 2.16 -14.09
C LEU A 68 -0.46 2.46 -14.04
N GLU A 69 -1.17 2.24 -15.14
CA GLU A 69 -2.63 2.41 -15.19
C GLU A 69 -3.33 1.49 -14.18
N TYR A 70 -2.95 0.23 -14.15
CA TYR A 70 -3.48 -0.73 -13.18
C TYR A 70 -3.16 -0.33 -11.72
N GLN A 71 -1.92 0.04 -11.42
CA GLN A 71 -1.50 0.46 -10.08
C GLN A 71 -2.21 1.76 -9.65
N THR A 72 -2.50 2.66 -10.58
CA THR A 72 -3.28 3.87 -10.30
C THR A 72 -4.72 3.53 -9.90
N LYS A 73 -5.33 2.56 -10.54
CA LYS A 73 -6.65 2.05 -10.14
C LYS A 73 -6.62 1.41 -8.76
N LEU A 74 -5.58 0.61 -8.47
CA LEU A 74 -5.37 0.03 -7.14
C LEU A 74 -5.16 1.12 -6.08
N GLN A 75 -4.35 2.12 -6.36
CA GLN A 75 -4.12 3.25 -5.46
C GLN A 75 -5.43 3.93 -5.07
N LYS A 76 -6.27 4.22 -6.07
CA LYS A 76 -7.56 4.85 -5.84
C LYS A 76 -8.46 3.99 -4.95
N TYR A 77 -8.48 2.67 -5.15
CA TYR A 77 -9.28 1.75 -4.35
C TYR A 77 -8.76 1.64 -2.91
N TYR A 78 -7.45 1.47 -2.71
CA TYR A 78 -6.83 1.23 -1.40
C TYR A 78 -6.45 2.49 -0.63
N GLN A 79 -6.71 3.69 -1.18
CA GLN A 79 -6.41 4.96 -0.50
C GLN A 79 -6.98 5.02 0.92
N TYR A 80 -8.17 4.46 1.15
CA TYR A 80 -8.78 4.42 2.48
C TYR A 80 -7.90 3.69 3.51
N ALA A 81 -7.26 2.58 3.10
CA ALA A 81 -6.40 1.78 3.99
C ALA A 81 -5.13 2.55 4.38
N TYR A 82 -4.52 3.24 3.43
CA TYR A 82 -3.35 4.09 3.67
C TYR A 82 -3.70 5.28 4.56
N SER A 83 -4.82 5.93 4.32
CA SER A 83 -5.31 7.03 5.15
C SER A 83 -5.61 6.57 6.57
N ARG A 84 -6.22 5.40 6.74
CA ARG A 84 -6.44 4.79 8.06
C ARG A 84 -5.15 4.53 8.80
N CYS A 85 -4.15 3.91 8.12
CA CYS A 85 -2.86 3.62 8.73
C CYS A 85 -2.14 4.87 9.25
N ALA A 86 -2.25 5.99 8.53
CA ALA A 86 -1.66 7.26 8.92
C ALA A 86 -2.33 7.87 10.18
N GLU A 87 -3.60 7.57 10.42
CA GLU A 87 -4.38 8.15 11.53
C GLU A 87 -4.65 7.19 12.69
N TYR A 88 -4.41 5.90 12.54
CA TYR A 88 -4.51 4.99 13.68
C TYR A 88 -3.52 5.37 14.78
N PRO A 89 -3.90 5.24 16.06
CA PRO A 89 -2.94 5.34 17.16
C PRO A 89 -1.76 4.39 16.94
N ASP A 90 -0.60 4.74 17.47
CA ASP A 90 0.57 3.86 17.46
C ASP A 90 0.23 2.47 18.02
N GLY A 91 0.90 1.42 17.52
CA GLY A 91 0.61 0.05 17.92
C GLY A 91 0.80 -0.19 19.43
N PHE A 92 1.81 0.39 20.04
CA PHE A 92 2.02 0.29 21.48
C PHE A 92 0.95 1.04 22.25
N GLU A 93 0.53 2.21 21.80
CA GLU A 93 -0.58 2.96 22.38
C GLU A 93 -1.89 2.17 22.31
N GLN A 94 -2.15 1.51 21.17
CA GLN A 94 -3.33 0.65 21.02
C GLN A 94 -3.31 -0.53 21.99
N LEU A 95 -2.16 -1.18 22.16
CA LEU A 95 -2.00 -2.30 23.11
C LEU A 95 -2.21 -1.84 24.54
N ASP A 96 -1.72 -0.68 24.90
CA ASP A 96 -1.92 -0.10 26.24
C ASP A 96 -3.40 0.21 26.49
N MET A 97 -4.08 0.87 25.56
CA MET A 97 -5.52 1.11 25.65
C MET A 97 -6.34 -0.18 25.76
N LEU A 98 -5.96 -1.22 25.00
CA LEU A 98 -6.62 -2.52 25.04
C LEU A 98 -6.38 -3.22 26.39
N TRP A 99 -5.16 -3.18 26.91
CA TRP A 99 -4.80 -3.74 28.21
C TRP A 99 -5.63 -3.10 29.33
N HIS A 100 -5.73 -1.74 29.35
CA HIS A 100 -6.55 -1.04 30.33
C HIS A 100 -8.04 -1.41 30.24
N ALA A 101 -8.58 -1.57 29.04
CA ALA A 101 -9.96 -1.98 28.84
C ALA A 101 -10.23 -3.39 29.44
N ILE A 102 -9.29 -4.32 29.26
CA ILE A 102 -9.37 -5.67 29.81
C ILE A 102 -9.22 -5.65 31.33
N ASP A 103 -8.24 -4.92 31.85
CA ASP A 103 -7.97 -4.81 33.31
C ASP A 103 -9.15 -4.17 34.07
N ASP A 104 -9.78 -3.18 33.48
CA ASP A 104 -10.96 -2.52 34.04
C ASP A 104 -12.27 -3.32 33.86
N GLY A 105 -12.21 -4.46 33.17
CA GLY A 105 -13.38 -5.30 32.90
C GLY A 105 -14.44 -4.65 32.00
N GLN A 106 -14.01 -3.71 31.15
CA GLN A 106 -14.90 -3.06 30.18
C GLN A 106 -15.33 -4.02 29.05
N GLU A 107 -16.53 -3.84 28.54
CA GLU A 107 -16.88 -4.37 27.22
C GLU A 107 -16.02 -3.65 26.18
N LEU A 108 -15.34 -4.41 25.31
CA LEU A 108 -14.38 -3.85 24.34
C LEU A 108 -14.98 -2.78 23.43
N GLN A 109 -16.27 -2.93 23.03
CA GLN A 109 -16.98 -1.95 22.21
C GLN A 109 -17.20 -0.59 22.91
N ASN A 110 -17.12 -0.57 24.23
CA ASN A 110 -17.23 0.67 25.02
C ASN A 110 -15.87 1.24 25.39
N SER A 111 -14.79 0.54 25.03
CA SER A 111 -13.42 0.96 25.35
C SER A 111 -12.95 2.13 24.50
N GLN A 112 -11.99 2.88 25.05
CA GLN A 112 -11.32 3.96 24.34
C GLN A 112 -10.60 3.48 23.09
N TRP A 113 -9.98 2.30 23.14
CA TRP A 113 -9.36 1.65 21.97
C TRP A 113 -10.36 1.43 20.84
N PHE A 114 -11.51 0.81 21.11
CA PHE A 114 -12.53 0.55 20.08
C PHE A 114 -13.05 1.83 19.45
N LYS A 115 -13.32 2.86 20.26
CA LYS A 115 -13.82 4.15 19.79
C LYS A 115 -12.80 4.86 18.91
N ALA A 116 -11.53 4.85 19.27
CA ALA A 116 -10.45 5.46 18.47
C ALA A 116 -10.31 4.78 17.10
N ILE A 117 -10.35 3.46 17.05
CA ILE A 117 -10.28 2.71 15.80
C ILE A 117 -11.53 2.92 14.95
N LYS A 118 -12.70 2.89 15.55
CA LYS A 118 -13.98 3.12 14.87
C LYS A 118 -14.04 4.50 14.21
N GLU A 119 -13.61 5.53 14.90
CA GLU A 119 -13.58 6.90 14.38
C GLU A 119 -12.75 7.02 13.11
N VAL A 120 -11.55 6.41 13.07
CA VAL A 120 -10.71 6.38 11.87
C VAL A 120 -11.37 5.61 10.73
N LYS A 121 -11.98 4.46 11.02
CA LYS A 121 -12.70 3.66 10.01
C LYS A 121 -13.91 4.37 9.41
N GLU A 122 -14.64 5.13 10.20
CA GLU A 122 -15.79 5.93 9.74
C GLU A 122 -15.34 7.14 8.93
N LYS A 123 -14.20 7.74 9.28
CA LYS A 123 -13.61 8.86 8.53
C LYS A 123 -13.13 8.44 7.13
N PHE A 124 -12.61 7.24 7.01
CA PHE A 124 -12.11 6.66 5.75
C PHE A 124 -12.83 5.35 5.44
N PRO A 125 -14.06 5.40 4.93
CA PRO A 125 -14.84 4.20 4.66
C PRO A 125 -14.20 3.37 3.54
N LYS A 126 -14.29 2.04 3.67
CA LYS A 126 -13.89 1.13 2.61
C LYS A 126 -14.79 1.31 1.39
N PRO A 127 -14.25 1.41 0.15
CA PRO A 127 -15.05 1.46 -1.06
C PRO A 127 -15.95 0.23 -1.20
N GLU A 128 -17.11 0.41 -1.81
CA GLU A 128 -17.99 -0.68 -2.18
C GLU A 128 -17.41 -1.47 -3.36
N GLY A 129 -17.73 -2.76 -3.41
CA GLY A 129 -17.32 -3.66 -4.47
C GLY A 129 -15.90 -4.25 -4.31
N PRO A 130 -15.50 -5.12 -5.23
CA PRO A 130 -14.20 -5.77 -5.19
C PRO A 130 -13.08 -4.81 -5.66
N PRO A 131 -11.82 -5.09 -5.25
CA PRO A 131 -10.69 -4.35 -5.78
C PRO A 131 -10.53 -4.56 -7.29
N PRO A 132 -9.91 -3.59 -7.99
CA PRO A 132 -9.56 -3.75 -9.40
C PRO A 132 -8.72 -5.02 -9.63
N VAL A 133 -9.01 -5.71 -10.70
CA VAL A 133 -8.23 -6.88 -11.14
C VAL A 133 -7.40 -6.52 -12.39
N LYS A 134 -6.27 -7.18 -12.53
CA LYS A 134 -5.44 -7.05 -13.71
C LYS A 134 -6.10 -7.79 -14.87
N GLU A 135 -6.32 -7.09 -15.95
CA GLU A 135 -6.85 -7.65 -17.19
C GLU A 135 -5.78 -8.50 -17.93
#